data_e1bdfb2a5cda0b47c7551c70b1793889
#
_entry.id   e1bdfb2a5cda0b47c7551c70b1793889
#
_cell.length_a   1.000
_cell.length_b   1.000
_cell.length_c   1.000
_cell.angle_alpha   90.00
_cell.angle_beta   90.00
_cell.angle_gamma   90.00
#
_symmetry.space_group_name_H-M   'P 1'
#
loop_
_entity.id
_entity.type
_entity.pdbx_description
1 polymer ?
#
loop_
_entity_poly.entity_id
_entity_poly.type
_entity_poly.pdbx_seq_one_letter_code
_entity_poly.pdbx_strand_id
1 'polypeptide(L)'
;MALINKLFSKKGNRQFTKDEDALIDALNNTIDFIADEAYINFTHTELFAIDKELGKFLKIDIRNDEFSSQVIPFDTVTSYESNIKDRANEEWMENFSKWKIQKKFIRSISILIESGPNEKMTLYFTQSENNDGDRVTSIPVKRALFSMEKWDNVLYGILEEKKDKDFFND
;
A
#
# COMPACT_ATOMS: atom_id res chain seq x y z
N MET A 1 13.64 3.85 18.01
CA MET A 1 14.05 2.53 17.43
C MET A 1 13.21 1.32 17.83
N ALA A 2 12.49 1.28 18.94
CA ALA A 2 11.81 0.04 19.40
C ALA A 2 10.44 -0.28 18.78
N LEU A 3 9.71 0.69 18.24
CA LEU A 3 8.33 0.52 17.77
C LEU A 3 8.23 -0.12 16.37
N ILE A 4 9.09 0.25 15.44
CA ILE A 4 9.03 -0.22 14.05
C ILE A 4 9.50 -1.66 13.92
N ASN A 5 10.52 -2.08 14.67
CA ASN A 5 10.88 -3.49 14.76
C ASN A 5 9.71 -4.36 15.24
N LYS A 6 8.75 -3.79 16.00
CA LYS A 6 7.55 -4.47 16.45
C LYS A 6 6.50 -4.65 15.35
N LEU A 7 6.40 -3.72 14.39
CA LEU A 7 5.48 -3.81 13.26
C LEU A 7 5.86 -4.95 12.31
N PHE A 8 7.17 -5.12 12.06
CA PHE A 8 7.69 -6.15 11.17
C PHE A 8 8.10 -7.46 11.89
N SER A 9 8.39 -7.41 13.20
CA SER A 9 8.91 -8.55 13.98
C SER A 9 7.87 -9.57 14.43
N LYS A 10 6.57 -9.34 14.23
CA LYS A 10 5.50 -10.28 14.66
C LYS A 10 5.51 -11.64 13.97
N LYS A 11 6.46 -11.94 13.09
CA LYS A 11 6.58 -13.23 12.38
C LYS A 11 7.92 -13.95 12.58
N GLY A 12 8.33 -14.14 13.83
CA GLY A 12 9.49 -15.00 14.12
C GLY A 12 10.83 -14.41 13.63
N ASN A 13 11.93 -15.13 13.82
CA ASN A 13 13.30 -14.77 13.40
C ASN A 13 13.46 -14.69 11.86
N ARG A 14 12.67 -13.84 11.18
CA ARG A 14 12.84 -13.59 9.76
C ARG A 14 14.01 -12.62 9.59
N GLN A 15 15.02 -13.04 8.84
CA GLN A 15 16.06 -12.15 8.37
C GLN A 15 15.48 -11.29 7.24
N PHE A 16 15.58 -9.96 7.35
CA PHE A 16 15.19 -9.04 6.30
C PHE A 16 16.21 -9.09 5.14
N THR A 17 15.75 -8.74 3.95
CA THR A 17 16.67 -8.50 2.82
C THR A 17 17.34 -7.14 2.97
N LYS A 18 18.42 -6.89 2.22
CA LYS A 18 19.10 -5.59 2.22
C LYS A 18 18.15 -4.43 1.87
N ASP A 19 17.25 -4.67 0.92
CA ASP A 19 16.30 -3.65 0.46
C ASP A 19 15.19 -3.41 1.49
N GLU A 20 14.71 -4.46 2.17
CA GLU A 20 13.76 -4.33 3.29
C GLU A 20 14.38 -3.51 4.43
N ASP A 21 15.63 -3.79 4.82
CA ASP A 21 16.34 -3.05 5.85
C ASP A 21 16.49 -1.57 5.45
N ALA A 22 16.84 -1.30 4.19
CA ALA A 22 16.99 0.05 3.67
C ALA A 22 15.66 0.84 3.69
N LEU A 23 14.54 0.21 3.34
CA LEU A 23 13.20 0.82 3.43
C LEU A 23 12.80 1.10 4.88
N ILE A 24 13.10 0.18 5.80
CA ILE A 24 12.83 0.34 7.23
C ILE A 24 13.67 1.48 7.80
N ASP A 25 14.94 1.58 7.42
CA ASP A 25 15.82 2.66 7.85
C ASP A 25 15.34 4.02 7.29
N ALA A 26 14.89 4.07 6.03
CA ALA A 26 14.31 5.27 5.45
C ALA A 26 13.04 5.72 6.20
N LEU A 27 12.16 4.78 6.56
CA LEU A 27 10.98 5.07 7.38
C LEU A 27 11.38 5.61 8.76
N ASN A 28 12.38 5.00 9.43
CA ASN A 28 12.87 5.44 10.74
C ASN A 28 13.48 6.84 10.72
N ASN A 29 14.02 7.25 9.58
CA ASN A 29 14.63 8.56 9.39
C ASN A 29 13.66 9.62 8.84
N THR A 30 12.40 9.24 8.57
CA THR A 30 11.37 10.19 8.15
C THR A 30 10.99 11.08 9.33
N ILE A 31 11.23 12.40 9.18
CA ILE A 31 10.95 13.39 10.22
C ILE A 31 9.42 13.54 10.39
N ASP A 32 8.98 13.67 11.64
CA ASP A 32 7.57 13.89 12.00
C ASP A 32 6.61 12.81 11.44
N PHE A 33 7.05 11.55 11.47
CA PHE A 33 6.23 10.42 11.09
C PHE A 33 6.47 9.23 12.03
N ILE A 34 5.40 8.74 12.66
CA ILE A 34 5.41 7.56 13.54
C ILE A 34 4.46 6.52 12.96
N ALA A 35 4.99 5.47 12.38
CA ALA A 35 4.18 4.44 11.75
C ALA A 35 3.40 3.60 12.77
N ASP A 36 2.06 3.64 12.70
CA ASP A 36 1.17 2.71 13.38
C ASP A 36 1.03 1.39 12.61
N GLU A 37 1.01 1.49 11.29
CA GLU A 37 0.98 0.36 10.37
C GLU A 37 1.95 0.61 9.22
N ALA A 38 2.59 -0.47 8.75
CA ALA A 38 3.47 -0.42 7.59
C ALA A 38 3.39 -1.72 6.77
N TYR A 39 3.67 -1.58 5.48
CA TYR A 39 3.71 -2.67 4.52
C TYR A 39 4.87 -2.48 3.55
N ILE A 40 5.63 -3.54 3.31
CA ILE A 40 6.63 -3.58 2.24
C ILE A 40 6.07 -4.49 1.16
N ASN A 41 6.09 -4.02 -0.09
CA ASN A 41 5.61 -4.79 -1.23
C ASN A 41 6.45 -6.05 -1.46
N PHE A 42 5.94 -6.98 -2.28
CA PHE A 42 6.60 -8.27 -2.48
C PHE A 42 7.95 -8.15 -3.20
N THR A 43 8.12 -7.13 -4.04
CA THR A 43 9.39 -6.85 -4.76
C THR A 43 10.41 -6.14 -3.89
N HIS A 44 10.05 -5.74 -2.67
CA HIS A 44 10.88 -5.00 -1.72
C HIS A 44 11.40 -3.65 -2.26
N THR A 45 10.62 -3.03 -3.15
CA THR A 45 10.95 -1.76 -3.78
C THR A 45 10.13 -0.59 -3.25
N GLU A 46 9.04 -0.89 -2.54
CA GLU A 46 8.13 0.12 -1.99
C GLU A 46 7.77 -0.22 -0.54
N LEU A 47 7.74 0.81 0.30
CA LEU A 47 7.17 0.77 1.64
C LEU A 47 6.01 1.75 1.71
N PHE A 48 4.93 1.32 2.33
CA PHE A 48 3.78 2.15 2.64
C PHE A 48 3.51 2.13 4.14
N ALA A 49 3.24 3.28 4.73
CA ALA A 49 2.99 3.41 6.15
C ALA A 49 1.87 4.41 6.46
N ILE A 50 1.27 4.26 7.64
CA ILE A 50 0.23 5.12 8.18
C ILE A 50 0.67 5.62 9.55
N ASP A 51 0.56 6.92 9.74
CA ASP A 51 0.59 7.61 11.01
C ASP A 51 -0.84 8.06 11.35
N LYS A 52 -1.48 7.39 12.30
CA LYS A 52 -2.88 7.68 12.69
C LYS A 52 -2.99 8.91 13.57
N GLU A 53 -1.95 9.19 14.36
CA GLU A 53 -1.92 10.35 15.24
C GLU A 53 -1.81 11.65 14.46
N LEU A 54 -0.91 11.70 13.48
CA LEU A 54 -0.74 12.85 12.60
C LEU A 54 -1.67 12.83 11.37
N GLY A 55 -2.42 11.75 11.18
CA GLY A 55 -3.36 11.62 10.06
C GLY A 55 -2.68 11.65 8.69
N LYS A 56 -1.63 10.84 8.48
CA LYS A 56 -0.82 10.88 7.26
C LYS A 56 -0.55 9.50 6.68
N PHE A 57 -0.55 9.42 5.35
CA PHE A 57 0.05 8.34 4.58
C PHE A 57 1.47 8.70 4.19
N LEU A 58 2.35 7.71 4.21
CA LEU A 58 3.72 7.81 3.68
C LEU A 58 3.96 6.67 2.71
N LYS A 59 4.49 6.99 1.54
CA LYS A 59 5.06 6.04 0.61
C LYS A 59 6.55 6.31 0.46
N ILE A 60 7.37 5.26 0.47
CA ILE A 60 8.81 5.30 0.17
C ILE A 60 9.07 4.34 -0.97
N ASP A 61 9.72 4.81 -2.02
CA ASP A 61 10.18 4.00 -3.16
C ASP A 61 11.70 3.94 -3.17
N ILE A 62 12.26 2.78 -3.54
CA ILE A 62 13.67 2.62 -3.90
C ILE A 62 13.76 2.28 -5.38
N ARG A 63 14.51 3.08 -6.15
CA ARG A 63 14.82 2.81 -7.56
C ARG A 63 16.27 3.15 -7.82
N ASN A 64 17.05 2.18 -8.32
CA ASN A 64 18.48 2.36 -8.63
C ASN A 64 19.28 2.92 -7.43
N ASP A 65 19.04 2.39 -6.23
CA ASP A 65 19.64 2.85 -4.95
C ASP A 65 19.26 4.30 -4.56
N GLU A 66 18.32 4.95 -5.26
CA GLU A 66 17.78 6.25 -4.90
C GLU A 66 16.44 6.09 -4.17
N PHE A 67 16.24 6.91 -3.13
CA PHE A 67 15.01 6.97 -2.36
C PHE A 67 14.14 8.14 -2.81
N SER A 68 12.86 7.91 -2.97
CA SER A 68 11.86 8.96 -3.06
C SER A 68 10.77 8.71 -2.03
N SER A 69 10.20 9.77 -1.48
CA SER A 69 9.09 9.67 -0.54
C SER A 69 7.97 10.63 -0.92
N GLN A 70 6.74 10.20 -0.64
CA GLN A 70 5.54 11.00 -0.79
C GLN A 70 4.70 10.90 0.48
N VAL A 71 4.20 12.01 0.98
CA VAL A 71 3.30 12.08 2.14
C VAL A 71 1.96 12.66 1.69
N ILE A 72 0.86 12.03 2.07
CA ILE A 72 -0.50 12.52 1.82
C ILE A 72 -1.23 12.60 3.16
N PRO A 73 -1.70 13.80 3.59
CA PRO A 73 -2.58 13.93 4.74
C PRO A 73 -3.95 13.29 4.50
N PHE A 74 -4.56 12.68 5.52
CA PHE A 74 -5.87 12.02 5.40
C PHE A 74 -6.98 12.98 5.00
N ASP A 75 -6.93 14.20 5.51
CA ASP A 75 -7.92 15.25 5.25
C ASP A 75 -7.93 15.74 3.80
N THR A 76 -6.85 15.51 3.05
CA THR A 76 -6.75 15.87 1.65
C THR A 76 -7.21 14.77 0.70
N VAL A 77 -7.38 13.53 1.19
CA VAL A 77 -7.82 12.40 0.34
C VAL A 77 -9.25 12.62 -0.15
N THR A 78 -9.42 12.60 -1.45
CA THR A 78 -10.73 12.77 -2.12
C THR A 78 -11.35 11.44 -2.54
N SER A 79 -10.51 10.50 -2.95
CA SER A 79 -10.95 9.16 -3.35
C SER A 79 -9.83 8.15 -3.23
N TYR A 80 -10.19 6.87 -3.21
CA TYR A 80 -9.25 5.78 -3.44
C TYR A 80 -9.91 4.67 -4.27
N GLU A 81 -9.08 3.89 -4.92
CA GLU A 81 -9.53 2.86 -5.84
C GLU A 81 -8.60 1.64 -5.79
N SER A 82 -9.18 0.46 -5.61
CA SER A 82 -8.45 -0.82 -5.67
C SER A 82 -8.43 -1.35 -7.09
N ASN A 83 -7.22 -1.57 -7.63
CA ASN A 83 -7.01 -1.94 -9.03
C ASN A 83 -6.31 -3.29 -9.16
N ILE A 84 -6.81 -4.16 -10.04
CA ILE A 84 -6.10 -5.34 -10.51
C ILE A 84 -6.03 -5.29 -12.03
N LYS A 85 -4.80 -5.37 -12.55
CA LYS A 85 -4.56 -5.46 -13.98
C LYS A 85 -4.17 -6.89 -14.35
N ASP A 86 -4.85 -7.43 -15.35
CA ASP A 86 -4.52 -8.73 -15.93
C ASP A 86 -3.58 -8.62 -17.12
N ARG A 87 -3.30 -9.75 -17.77
CA ARG A 87 -2.46 -9.84 -18.96
C ARG A 87 -2.93 -8.95 -20.12
N ALA A 88 -4.22 -8.72 -20.27
CA ALA A 88 -4.80 -7.91 -21.33
C ALA A 88 -4.80 -6.40 -21.02
N ASN A 89 -4.25 -5.97 -19.86
CA ASN A 89 -4.33 -4.62 -19.32
C ASN A 89 -5.78 -4.15 -19.03
N GLU A 90 -6.73 -5.06 -18.92
CA GLU A 90 -8.06 -4.71 -18.45
C GLU A 90 -7.99 -4.33 -16.97
N GLU A 91 -8.46 -3.14 -16.66
CA GLU A 91 -8.61 -2.66 -15.28
C GLU A 91 -9.89 -3.24 -14.70
N TRP A 92 -9.77 -3.74 -13.48
CA TRP A 92 -10.89 -4.25 -12.72
C TRP A 92 -11.11 -3.35 -11.53
N MET A 93 -12.27 -2.72 -11.53
CA MET A 93 -12.73 -1.85 -10.47
C MET A 93 -13.95 -2.48 -9.85
N GLU A 94 -13.79 -3.22 -8.78
CA GLU A 94 -14.92 -3.73 -7.99
C GLU A 94 -14.53 -3.88 -6.52
N ASN A 95 -15.55 -3.78 -5.65
CA ASN A 95 -15.43 -4.13 -4.24
C ASN A 95 -14.82 -5.52 -4.07
N PHE A 96 -13.74 -5.62 -3.34
CA PHE A 96 -12.96 -6.83 -3.14
C PHE A 96 -13.80 -8.04 -2.72
N SER A 97 -14.85 -7.84 -1.93
CA SER A 97 -15.76 -8.89 -1.47
C SER A 97 -16.55 -9.61 -2.57
N LYS A 98 -16.60 -9.04 -3.77
CA LYS A 98 -17.37 -9.59 -4.91
C LYS A 98 -16.50 -10.27 -5.96
N TRP A 99 -15.19 -10.32 -5.74
CA TRP A 99 -14.24 -10.79 -6.73
C TRP A 99 -14.28 -12.30 -6.93
N LYS A 100 -14.75 -12.70 -8.09
CA LYS A 100 -14.42 -14.00 -8.69
C LYS A 100 -13.27 -13.75 -9.68
N ILE A 101 -12.05 -13.98 -9.25
CA ILE A 101 -10.88 -13.89 -10.14
C ILE A 101 -11.03 -15.00 -11.20
N GLN A 102 -11.49 -14.62 -12.38
CA GLN A 102 -11.67 -15.56 -13.50
C GLN A 102 -10.41 -15.68 -14.36
N LYS A 103 -9.46 -14.76 -14.21
CA LYS A 103 -8.26 -14.66 -15.07
C LYS A 103 -7.07 -15.41 -14.49
N LYS A 104 -6.29 -16.04 -15.38
CA LYS A 104 -5.19 -16.92 -14.96
C LYS A 104 -3.90 -16.19 -14.61
N PHE A 105 -3.73 -14.94 -15.07
CA PHE A 105 -2.50 -14.17 -14.93
C PHE A 105 -2.80 -12.73 -14.54
N ILE A 106 -2.09 -12.25 -13.50
CA ILE A 106 -2.22 -10.90 -12.94
C ILE A 106 -0.90 -10.16 -13.18
N ARG A 107 -0.98 -8.96 -13.73
CA ARG A 107 0.17 -8.08 -13.95
C ARG A 107 0.47 -7.19 -12.75
N SER A 108 -0.55 -6.61 -12.15
CA SER A 108 -0.38 -5.80 -10.96
C SER A 108 -1.62 -5.81 -10.07
N ILE A 109 -1.38 -5.58 -8.79
CA ILE A 109 -2.40 -5.34 -7.76
C ILE A 109 -1.97 -4.08 -7.04
N SER A 110 -2.84 -3.07 -7.01
CA SER A 110 -2.53 -1.76 -6.43
C SER A 110 -3.77 -1.10 -5.84
N ILE A 111 -3.52 -0.09 -5.00
CA ILE A 111 -4.51 0.92 -4.60
C ILE A 111 -4.00 2.27 -5.09
N LEU A 112 -4.86 3.02 -5.74
CA LEU A 112 -4.66 4.41 -6.11
C LEU A 112 -5.35 5.29 -5.06
N ILE A 113 -4.62 6.21 -4.45
CA ILE A 113 -5.14 7.24 -3.56
C ILE A 113 -5.03 8.57 -4.29
N GLU A 114 -6.11 9.33 -4.34
CA GLU A 114 -6.15 10.66 -4.93
C GLU A 114 -6.30 11.71 -3.83
N SER A 115 -5.53 12.80 -3.93
CA SER A 115 -5.53 13.92 -3.00
C SER A 115 -5.59 15.21 -3.80
N GLY A 116 -6.72 15.89 -3.72
CA GLY A 116 -6.94 17.09 -4.53
C GLY A 116 -6.91 16.83 -6.03
N PRO A 117 -6.76 17.91 -6.85
CA PRO A 117 -6.93 17.78 -8.30
C PRO A 117 -5.76 17.12 -9.05
N ASN A 118 -4.57 17.07 -8.46
CA ASN A 118 -3.35 16.64 -9.18
C ASN A 118 -2.43 15.72 -8.39
N GLU A 119 -2.74 15.40 -7.15
CA GLU A 119 -1.87 14.57 -6.33
C GLU A 119 -2.41 13.15 -6.26
N LYS A 120 -1.57 12.18 -6.66
CA LYS A 120 -1.91 10.77 -6.69
C LYS A 120 -0.78 9.96 -6.08
N MET A 121 -1.14 8.96 -5.29
CA MET A 121 -0.23 7.96 -4.74
C MET A 121 -0.70 6.58 -5.15
N THR A 122 0.12 5.81 -5.83
CA THR A 122 -0.17 4.42 -6.16
C THR A 122 0.64 3.50 -5.28
N LEU A 123 -0.04 2.57 -4.62
CA LEU A 123 0.54 1.54 -3.76
C LEU A 123 0.50 0.22 -4.49
N TYR A 124 1.65 -0.32 -4.89
CA TYR A 124 1.72 -1.61 -5.53
C TYR A 124 1.92 -2.72 -4.50
N PHE A 125 0.96 -3.63 -4.38
CA PHE A 125 1.11 -4.86 -3.57
C PHE A 125 1.91 -5.92 -4.32
N THR A 126 1.76 -5.98 -5.64
CA THR A 126 2.64 -6.71 -6.54
C THR A 126 2.59 -6.07 -7.92
N GLN A 127 3.72 -6.13 -8.60
CA GLN A 127 3.86 -5.80 -10.01
C GLN A 127 4.75 -6.88 -10.63
N SER A 128 4.22 -7.58 -11.64
CA SER A 128 4.98 -8.63 -12.30
C SER A 128 5.99 -8.02 -13.25
N GLU A 129 7.23 -8.46 -13.15
CA GLU A 129 8.29 -8.13 -14.11
C GLU A 129 8.06 -8.82 -15.46
N ASN A 130 7.24 -9.88 -15.45
CA ASN A 130 6.89 -10.63 -16.63
C ASN A 130 5.76 -9.93 -17.41
N ASN A 131 5.97 -9.67 -18.69
CA ASN A 131 4.93 -9.10 -19.56
C ASN A 131 3.64 -9.95 -19.60
N ASP A 132 3.74 -11.23 -19.28
CA ASP A 132 2.61 -12.15 -19.20
C ASP A 132 1.87 -12.13 -17.86
N GLY A 133 2.44 -11.47 -16.82
CA GLY A 133 1.91 -11.49 -15.46
C GLY A 133 2.22 -12.79 -14.69
N ASP A 134 1.81 -12.82 -13.42
CA ASP A 134 1.95 -13.96 -12.54
C ASP A 134 0.65 -14.75 -12.42
N ARG A 135 0.75 -16.06 -12.21
CA ARG A 135 -0.43 -16.90 -12.03
C ARG A 135 -1.18 -16.47 -10.77
N VAL A 136 -2.51 -16.36 -10.87
CA VAL A 136 -3.40 -16.09 -9.73
C VAL A 136 -3.16 -17.02 -8.54
N THR A 137 -2.77 -18.27 -8.79
CA THR A 137 -2.48 -19.25 -7.76
C THR A 137 -1.12 -19.10 -7.12
N SER A 138 -0.26 -18.23 -7.63
CA SER A 138 1.08 -18.01 -7.08
C SER A 138 1.02 -17.40 -5.67
N ILE A 139 2.05 -17.69 -4.87
CA ILE A 139 2.13 -17.16 -3.50
C ILE A 139 2.21 -15.63 -3.48
N PRO A 140 3.01 -14.96 -4.35
CA PRO A 140 3.05 -13.52 -4.42
C PRO A 140 1.68 -12.88 -4.65
N VAL A 141 0.94 -13.36 -5.66
CA VAL A 141 -0.39 -12.82 -6.00
C VAL A 141 -1.38 -13.02 -4.86
N LYS A 142 -1.41 -14.21 -4.24
CA LYS A 142 -2.30 -14.46 -3.09
C LYS A 142 -1.99 -13.55 -1.90
N ARG A 143 -0.71 -13.32 -1.60
CA ARG A 143 -0.31 -12.40 -0.53
C ARG A 143 -0.66 -10.96 -0.86
N ALA A 144 -0.44 -10.54 -2.10
CA ALA A 144 -0.79 -9.20 -2.56
C ALA A 144 -2.30 -8.93 -2.47
N LEU A 145 -3.14 -9.89 -2.88
CA LEU A 145 -4.60 -9.81 -2.74
C LEU A 145 -5.02 -9.65 -1.28
N PHE A 146 -4.48 -10.48 -0.39
CA PHE A 146 -4.78 -10.38 1.03
C PHE A 146 -4.34 -9.05 1.65
N SER A 147 -3.16 -8.54 1.24
CA SER A 147 -2.66 -7.25 1.71
C SER A 147 -3.50 -6.10 1.18
N MET A 148 -3.91 -6.14 -0.08
CA MET A 148 -4.78 -5.14 -0.67
C MET A 148 -6.13 -5.09 0.06
N GLU A 149 -6.77 -6.24 0.34
CA GLU A 149 -8.01 -6.30 1.12
C GLU A 149 -7.87 -5.65 2.50
N LYS A 150 -6.75 -5.95 3.20
CA LYS A 150 -6.48 -5.34 4.50
C LYS A 150 -6.40 -3.81 4.40
N TRP A 151 -5.65 -3.30 3.42
CA TRP A 151 -5.44 -1.87 3.23
C TRP A 151 -6.69 -1.16 2.71
N ASP A 152 -7.49 -1.81 1.90
CA ASP A 152 -8.81 -1.34 1.47
C ASP A 152 -9.72 -1.07 2.67
N ASN A 153 -9.77 -2.01 3.62
CA ASN A 153 -10.53 -1.84 4.86
C ASN A 153 -10.00 -0.69 5.74
N VAL A 154 -8.68 -0.50 5.81
CA VAL A 154 -8.07 0.61 6.57
C VAL A 154 -8.42 1.95 5.95
N LEU A 155 -8.30 2.08 4.62
CA LEU A 155 -8.65 3.30 3.89
C LEU A 155 -10.14 3.62 4.00
N TYR A 156 -10.99 2.61 3.90
CA TYR A 156 -12.43 2.76 4.11
C TYR A 156 -12.74 3.35 5.49
N GLY A 157 -12.12 2.80 6.55
CA GLY A 157 -12.30 3.32 7.92
C GLY A 157 -11.89 4.78 8.06
N ILE A 158 -10.73 5.16 7.50
CA ILE A 158 -10.23 6.55 7.53
C ILE A 158 -11.19 7.51 6.82
N LEU A 159 -11.72 7.12 5.66
CA LEU A 159 -12.63 7.97 4.89
C LEU A 159 -14.03 8.08 5.51
N GLU A 160 -14.54 7.02 6.14
CA GLU A 160 -15.79 7.07 6.88
C GLU A 160 -15.67 7.96 8.12
N GLU A 161 -14.59 7.85 8.89
CA GLU A 161 -14.34 8.75 10.04
C GLU A 161 -14.23 10.23 9.63
N LYS A 162 -13.72 10.50 8.43
CA LYS A 162 -13.67 11.85 7.86
C LYS A 162 -15.08 12.39 7.58
N LYS A 163 -15.93 11.61 6.91
CA LYS A 163 -17.31 12.01 6.60
C LYS A 163 -18.10 12.33 7.86
N ASP A 164 -17.95 11.54 8.90
CA ASP A 164 -18.62 11.76 10.17
C ASP A 164 -18.18 13.08 10.83
N LYS A 165 -16.87 13.42 10.76
CA LYS A 165 -16.37 14.69 11.30
C LYS A 165 -16.86 15.91 10.53
N ASP A 166 -16.96 15.81 9.21
CA ASP A 166 -17.48 16.90 8.37
C ASP A 166 -18.98 17.14 8.62
N PHE A 167 -19.75 16.11 8.95
CA PHE A 167 -21.18 16.19 9.24
C PHE A 167 -21.51 16.87 10.59
N PHE A 168 -20.58 16.86 11.54
CA PHE A 168 -20.76 17.49 12.87
C PHE A 168 -20.20 18.92 12.95
N ASN A 169 -19.53 19.42 11.90
CA ASN A 169 -18.92 20.76 11.88
C ASN A 169 -19.69 21.77 11.01
N ASP A 170 -20.79 21.39 10.38
CA ASP A 170 -21.77 22.25 9.70
C ASP A 170 -22.99 22.52 10.62
#